data_6cd8de2a430f0fd26a401e73efc675a9
#
_entry.id   6cd8de2a430f0fd26a401e73efc675a9
#
_cell.length_a   1.000
_cell.length_b   1.000
_cell.length_c   1.000
_cell.angle_alpha   90.00
_cell.angle_beta   90.00
_cell.angle_gamma   90.00
#
_symmetry.space_group_name_H-M   'P 1'
#
loop_
_entity.id
_entity.type
_entity.pdbx_description
1 polymer ?
#
loop_
_entity_poly.entity_id
_entity_poly.type
_entity_poly.pdbx_seq_one_letter_code
_entity_poly.pdbx_strand_id
1 'polypeptide(L)'
;MQKEIKGLYTIYGMWLFFSIIGMIFISFNLPSALQKNDTVGIVFSILFGIIFLAMILGFGYLIRVAPKKVQAKYQDIFDHYPELEENVELFKENATAVDKLNQLYLYRDTIFNTQHGRFVNPIFLNEIEALGVRIKWVRNGQVRSKNLFLLAREGDKEFEFDLGMVTPAKYEQLIYFLHAVLDVKPELEFFNEVED
;
A
#
# COMPACT_ATOMS: atom_id res chain seq x y z
N MET A 1 -0.02 8.11 -8.34
CA MET A 1 -0.68 8.99 -7.35
C MET A 1 -2.13 9.31 -7.70
N GLN A 2 -2.43 10.05 -8.78
CA GLN A 2 -3.82 10.46 -9.11
C GLN A 2 -4.82 9.30 -9.21
N LYS A 3 -4.44 8.15 -9.83
CA LYS A 3 -5.31 6.95 -9.90
C LYS A 3 -5.63 6.37 -8.52
N GLU A 4 -4.65 6.38 -7.62
CA GLU A 4 -4.80 5.86 -6.26
C GLU A 4 -5.73 6.76 -5.44
N ILE A 5 -5.54 8.08 -5.50
CA ILE A 5 -6.41 9.07 -4.87
C ILE A 5 -7.84 8.98 -5.42
N LYS A 6 -7.99 8.88 -6.75
CA LYS A 6 -9.31 8.73 -7.38
C LYS A 6 -10.00 7.42 -6.93
N GLY A 7 -9.26 6.33 -6.81
CA GLY A 7 -9.78 5.07 -6.27
C GLY A 7 -10.29 5.20 -4.84
N LEU A 8 -9.58 5.90 -3.97
CA LEU A 8 -10.00 6.17 -2.59
C LEU A 8 -11.29 7.00 -2.54
N TYR A 9 -11.38 8.07 -3.33
CA TYR A 9 -12.59 8.88 -3.42
C TYR A 9 -13.79 8.06 -3.91
N THR A 10 -13.59 7.17 -4.89
CA THR A 10 -14.67 6.31 -5.39
C THR A 10 -15.16 5.36 -4.31
N ILE A 11 -14.25 4.67 -3.61
CA ILE A 11 -14.62 3.69 -2.58
C ILE A 11 -15.30 4.38 -1.39
N TYR A 12 -14.66 5.38 -0.80
CA TYR A 12 -15.20 6.06 0.39
C TYR A 12 -16.44 6.88 0.06
N GLY A 13 -16.50 7.50 -1.13
CA GLY A 13 -17.68 8.21 -1.60
C GLY A 13 -18.88 7.31 -1.79
N MET A 14 -18.69 6.10 -2.32
CA MET A 14 -19.75 5.10 -2.45
C MET A 14 -20.30 4.67 -1.08
N TRP A 15 -19.44 4.37 -0.12
CA TRP A 15 -19.87 4.00 1.23
C TRP A 15 -20.56 5.16 1.97
N LEU A 16 -20.06 6.39 1.80
CA LEU A 16 -20.70 7.59 2.32
C LEU A 16 -22.11 7.78 1.74
N PHE A 17 -22.25 7.59 0.42
CA PHE A 17 -23.54 7.69 -0.29
C PHE A 17 -24.56 6.66 0.25
N PHE A 18 -24.16 5.39 0.41
CA PHE A 18 -25.04 4.36 0.99
C PHE A 18 -25.42 4.66 2.43
N SER A 19 -24.49 5.20 3.22
CA SER A 19 -24.77 5.59 4.60
C SER A 19 -25.79 6.73 4.70
N ILE A 20 -25.72 7.71 3.79
CA ILE A 20 -26.69 8.81 3.71
C ILE A 20 -28.08 8.27 3.32
N ILE A 21 -28.16 7.39 2.33
CA ILE A 21 -29.44 6.74 1.94
C ILE A 21 -30.03 5.98 3.13
N GLY A 22 -29.22 5.22 3.86
CA GLY A 22 -29.65 4.52 5.07
C GLY A 22 -30.21 5.46 6.12
N MET A 23 -29.59 6.60 6.37
CA MET A 23 -30.11 7.64 7.28
C MET A 23 -31.44 8.21 6.82
N ILE A 24 -31.58 8.49 5.52
CA ILE A 24 -32.85 8.98 4.94
C ILE A 24 -33.95 7.94 5.18
N PHE A 25 -33.67 6.66 4.90
CA PHE A 25 -34.63 5.57 5.13
C PHE A 25 -35.08 5.49 6.59
N ILE A 26 -34.18 5.63 7.54
CA ILE A 26 -34.52 5.64 8.98
C ILE A 26 -35.35 6.85 9.33
N SER A 27 -35.05 8.02 8.77
CA SER A 27 -35.82 9.25 9.04
C SER A 27 -37.30 9.14 8.63
N PHE A 28 -37.60 8.32 7.65
CA PHE A 28 -39.02 8.03 7.27
C PHE A 28 -39.65 6.93 8.10
N ASN A 29 -38.90 5.91 8.51
CA ASN A 29 -39.44 4.76 9.22
C ASN A 29 -39.62 4.99 10.72
N LEU A 30 -38.71 5.72 11.36
CA LEU A 30 -38.77 5.98 12.80
C LEU A 30 -40.06 6.70 13.25
N PRO A 31 -40.54 7.77 12.60
CA PRO A 31 -41.81 8.39 12.96
C PRO A 31 -43.01 7.44 12.83
N SER A 32 -43.03 6.60 11.79
CA SER A 32 -44.08 5.59 11.57
C SER A 32 -44.09 4.53 12.66
N ALA A 33 -42.90 4.05 13.08
CA ALA A 33 -42.78 3.08 14.19
C ALA A 33 -43.23 3.68 15.54
N LEU A 34 -42.89 4.94 15.78
CA LEU A 34 -43.34 5.69 16.98
C LEU A 34 -44.87 5.82 17.05
N GLN A 35 -45.50 6.20 15.93
CA GLN A 35 -46.96 6.32 15.86
C GLN A 35 -47.67 4.98 16.10
N LYS A 36 -47.09 3.86 15.67
CA LYS A 36 -47.66 2.52 15.82
C LYS A 36 -47.30 1.84 17.14
N ASN A 37 -46.52 2.50 18.02
CA ASN A 37 -45.92 1.91 19.22
C ASN A 37 -45.17 0.59 18.95
N ASP A 38 -44.55 0.49 17.77
CA ASP A 38 -43.72 -0.66 17.37
C ASP A 38 -42.35 -0.58 18.05
N THR A 39 -42.23 -1.17 19.23
CA THR A 39 -40.99 -1.16 20.03
C THR A 39 -39.83 -1.77 19.27
N VAL A 40 -40.05 -2.84 18.49
CA VAL A 40 -38.99 -3.50 17.73
C VAL A 40 -38.48 -2.56 16.61
N GLY A 41 -39.39 -1.98 15.83
CA GLY A 41 -39.11 -1.01 14.80
C GLY A 41 -38.34 0.22 15.31
N ILE A 42 -38.72 0.72 16.49
CA ILE A 42 -38.06 1.86 17.15
C ILE A 42 -36.60 1.49 17.50
N VAL A 43 -36.39 0.35 18.20
CA VAL A 43 -35.06 -0.10 18.62
C VAL A 43 -34.14 -0.30 17.40
N PHE A 44 -34.62 -1.00 16.37
CA PHE A 44 -33.84 -1.16 15.13
C PHE A 44 -33.53 0.16 14.45
N SER A 45 -34.48 1.08 14.35
CA SER A 45 -34.25 2.39 13.73
C SER A 45 -33.19 3.20 14.47
N ILE A 46 -33.18 3.19 15.80
CA ILE A 46 -32.19 3.88 16.62
C ILE A 46 -30.80 3.23 16.42
N LEU A 47 -30.72 1.89 16.51
CA LEU A 47 -29.46 1.16 16.37
C LEU A 47 -28.80 1.42 15.01
N PHE A 48 -29.56 1.23 13.93
CA PHE A 48 -29.06 1.49 12.58
C PHE A 48 -28.76 2.97 12.35
N GLY A 49 -29.52 3.89 12.96
CA GLY A 49 -29.25 5.31 12.93
C GLY A 49 -27.87 5.67 13.49
N ILE A 50 -27.52 5.08 14.64
CA ILE A 50 -26.19 5.26 15.25
C ILE A 50 -25.09 4.69 14.34
N ILE A 51 -25.31 3.50 13.76
CA ILE A 51 -24.34 2.86 12.86
C ILE A 51 -24.09 3.73 11.61
N PHE A 52 -25.16 4.18 10.93
CA PHE A 52 -25.02 4.99 9.74
C PHE A 52 -24.41 6.37 10.04
N LEU A 53 -24.74 6.96 11.18
CA LEU A 53 -24.10 8.21 11.61
C LEU A 53 -22.59 8.03 11.82
N ALA A 54 -22.20 6.96 12.51
CA ALA A 54 -20.78 6.62 12.70
C ALA A 54 -20.06 6.37 11.38
N MET A 55 -20.71 5.70 10.41
CA MET A 55 -20.19 5.50 9.07
C MET A 55 -20.02 6.82 8.29
N ILE A 56 -21.00 7.74 8.36
CA ILE A 56 -20.92 9.06 7.71
C ILE A 56 -19.72 9.84 8.25
N LEU A 57 -19.56 9.89 9.58
CA LEU A 57 -18.42 10.58 10.21
C LEU A 57 -17.10 9.92 9.87
N GLY A 58 -17.03 8.58 9.93
CA GLY A 58 -15.83 7.81 9.61
C GLY A 58 -15.38 7.96 8.15
N PHE A 59 -16.28 7.77 7.19
CA PHE A 59 -15.94 7.91 5.78
C PHE A 59 -15.70 9.37 5.38
N GLY A 60 -16.44 10.33 5.97
CA GLY A 60 -16.16 11.74 5.80
C GLY A 60 -14.77 12.15 6.28
N TYR A 61 -14.32 11.60 7.40
CA TYR A 61 -12.95 11.77 7.89
C TYR A 61 -11.93 11.13 6.95
N LEU A 62 -12.17 9.86 6.50
CA LEU A 62 -11.26 9.15 5.61
C LEU A 62 -11.10 9.85 4.25
N ILE A 63 -12.16 10.41 3.68
CA ILE A 63 -12.10 11.20 2.44
C ILE A 63 -11.14 12.40 2.57
N ARG A 64 -11.04 13.01 3.77
CA ARG A 64 -10.15 14.13 4.01
C ARG A 64 -8.70 13.72 4.29
N VAL A 65 -8.53 12.61 5.01
CA VAL A 65 -7.20 12.23 5.54
C VAL A 65 -6.45 11.30 4.59
N ALA A 66 -7.14 10.35 3.94
CA ALA A 66 -6.48 9.37 3.08
C ALA A 66 -5.71 9.99 1.90
N PRO A 67 -6.25 10.98 1.16
CA PRO A 67 -5.50 11.63 0.08
C PRO A 67 -4.23 12.32 0.57
N LYS A 68 -4.28 12.96 1.74
CA LYS A 68 -3.10 13.61 2.33
C LYS A 68 -2.00 12.61 2.69
N LYS A 69 -2.38 11.43 3.22
CA LYS A 69 -1.42 10.35 3.49
C LYS A 69 -0.80 9.80 2.21
N VAL A 70 -1.58 9.68 1.13
CA VAL A 70 -1.05 9.27 -0.17
C VAL A 70 -0.10 10.33 -0.71
N GLN A 71 -0.47 11.61 -0.66
CA GLN A 71 0.41 12.70 -1.09
C GLN A 71 1.71 12.72 -0.29
N ALA A 72 1.65 12.62 1.04
CA ALA A 72 2.85 12.60 1.89
C ALA A 72 3.77 11.42 1.53
N LYS A 73 3.22 10.25 1.20
CA LYS A 73 4.00 9.08 0.77
C LYS A 73 4.77 9.33 -0.54
N TYR A 74 4.22 10.15 -1.45
CA TYR A 74 4.87 10.47 -2.72
C TYR A 74 5.77 11.70 -2.61
N GLN A 75 5.66 12.50 -1.55
CA GLN A 75 6.39 13.75 -1.40
C GLN A 75 7.90 13.50 -1.37
N ASP A 76 8.36 12.51 -0.60
CA ASP A 76 9.78 12.15 -0.54
C ASP A 76 10.35 11.77 -1.93
N ILE A 77 9.53 11.09 -2.76
CA ILE A 77 9.91 10.74 -4.13
C ILE A 77 10.02 11.99 -5.01
N PHE A 78 9.05 12.91 -4.90
CA PHE A 78 9.02 14.12 -5.72
C PHE A 78 10.07 15.15 -5.30
N ASP A 79 10.44 15.17 -4.02
CA ASP A 79 11.53 16.00 -3.52
C ASP A 79 12.89 15.53 -4.09
N HIS A 80 13.06 14.20 -4.29
CA HIS A 80 14.26 13.63 -4.93
C HIS A 80 14.19 13.67 -6.47
N TYR A 81 13.02 13.49 -7.05
CA TYR A 81 12.77 13.38 -8.49
C TYR A 81 11.56 14.22 -8.91
N PRO A 82 11.71 15.57 -9.04
CA PRO A 82 10.61 16.46 -9.40
C PRO A 82 9.92 16.10 -10.72
N GLU A 83 10.66 15.51 -11.67
CA GLU A 83 10.13 15.06 -12.96
C GLU A 83 9.06 13.96 -12.84
N LEU A 84 9.09 13.19 -11.73
CA LEU A 84 8.08 12.15 -11.49
C LEU A 84 6.75 12.71 -11.00
N GLU A 85 6.68 13.97 -10.60
CA GLU A 85 5.42 14.63 -10.23
C GLU A 85 4.48 14.73 -11.43
N GLU A 86 5.01 15.08 -12.60
CA GLU A 86 4.25 15.20 -13.84
C GLU A 86 3.85 13.83 -14.39
N ASN A 87 4.79 12.89 -14.44
CA ASN A 87 4.56 11.53 -14.93
C ASN A 87 5.27 10.47 -14.07
N VAL A 88 4.54 9.90 -13.14
CA VAL A 88 5.06 8.88 -12.22
C VAL A 88 5.54 7.62 -12.95
N GLU A 89 5.03 7.30 -14.15
CA GLU A 89 5.45 6.09 -14.89
C GLU A 89 6.83 6.23 -15.55
N LEU A 90 7.42 7.45 -15.60
CA LEU A 90 8.74 7.68 -16.19
C LEU A 90 9.84 6.81 -15.58
N PHE A 91 9.75 6.47 -14.28
CA PHE A 91 10.74 5.60 -13.66
C PHE A 91 10.76 4.19 -14.28
N LYS A 92 9.62 3.66 -14.76
CA LYS A 92 9.56 2.36 -15.43
C LYS A 92 10.15 2.41 -16.83
N GLU A 93 9.89 3.51 -17.54
CA GLU A 93 10.35 3.72 -18.92
C GLU A 93 11.87 3.92 -18.96
N ASN A 94 12.42 4.57 -17.92
CA ASN A 94 13.84 4.91 -17.83
C ASN A 94 14.60 4.10 -16.76
N ALA A 95 14.05 2.95 -16.33
CA ALA A 95 14.72 2.09 -15.38
C ALA A 95 16.01 1.51 -15.97
N THR A 96 17.11 1.61 -15.22
CA THR A 96 18.41 1.03 -15.56
C THR A 96 18.40 -0.49 -15.46
N ALA A 97 17.66 -1.03 -14.48
CA ALA A 97 17.42 -2.46 -14.30
C ALA A 97 15.97 -2.73 -13.90
N VAL A 98 15.45 -3.89 -14.31
CA VAL A 98 14.05 -4.28 -14.05
C VAL A 98 13.97 -5.75 -13.65
N ASP A 99 13.43 -6.01 -12.49
CA ASP A 99 12.96 -7.34 -12.07
C ASP A 99 11.44 -7.41 -12.22
N LYS A 100 10.98 -7.97 -13.34
CA LYS A 100 9.54 -8.04 -13.67
C LYS A 100 8.78 -9.00 -12.76
N LEU A 101 9.41 -10.08 -12.30
CA LEU A 101 8.75 -11.10 -11.46
C LEU A 101 8.53 -10.59 -10.05
N ASN A 102 9.45 -9.78 -9.52
CA ASN A 102 9.35 -9.18 -8.21
C ASN A 102 8.85 -7.73 -8.25
N GLN A 103 8.59 -7.19 -9.46
CA GLN A 103 8.09 -5.84 -9.71
C GLN A 103 9.00 -4.75 -9.14
N LEU A 104 10.32 -4.94 -9.27
CA LEU A 104 11.35 -4.00 -8.86
C LEU A 104 11.91 -3.25 -10.08
N TYR A 105 12.18 -1.97 -9.88
CA TYR A 105 12.72 -1.08 -10.91
C TYR A 105 13.83 -0.25 -10.28
N LEU A 106 15.01 -0.28 -10.87
CA LEU A 106 16.11 0.61 -10.50
C LEU A 106 16.04 1.85 -11.39
N TYR A 107 15.76 2.99 -10.80
CA TYR A 107 15.76 4.27 -11.47
C TYR A 107 16.77 5.19 -10.80
N ARG A 108 17.83 5.53 -11.51
CA ARG A 108 18.99 6.25 -10.97
C ARG A 108 19.57 5.54 -9.74
N ASP A 109 19.42 6.14 -8.56
CA ASP A 109 19.88 5.64 -7.26
C ASP A 109 18.75 5.21 -6.33
N THR A 110 17.59 4.82 -6.89
CA THR A 110 16.42 4.41 -6.10
C THR A 110 15.79 3.13 -6.65
N ILE A 111 15.52 2.18 -5.77
CA ILE A 111 14.75 0.98 -6.07
C ILE A 111 13.28 1.28 -5.80
N PHE A 112 12.45 1.19 -6.84
CA PHE A 112 11.00 1.27 -6.74
C PHE A 112 10.39 -0.12 -6.75
N ASN A 113 9.54 -0.42 -5.77
CA ASN A 113 8.69 -1.61 -5.75
C ASN A 113 7.26 -1.22 -6.12
N THR A 114 6.63 -1.97 -7.05
CA THR A 114 5.30 -1.65 -7.56
C THR A 114 4.30 -2.79 -7.36
N GLN A 115 4.23 -3.36 -6.17
CA GLN A 115 3.27 -4.44 -5.90
C GLN A 115 1.83 -4.02 -6.19
N HIS A 116 1.15 -4.82 -7.02
CA HIS A 116 -0.22 -4.56 -7.50
C HIS A 116 -0.42 -3.17 -8.14
N GLY A 117 0.62 -2.64 -8.80
CA GLY A 117 0.60 -1.33 -9.43
C GLY A 117 0.60 -0.14 -8.46
N ARG A 118 0.90 -0.39 -7.18
CA ARG A 118 1.07 0.65 -6.15
C ARG A 118 2.53 0.75 -5.77
N PHE A 119 2.99 1.96 -5.51
CA PHE A 119 4.29 2.13 -4.89
C PHE A 119 4.27 1.58 -3.46
N VAL A 120 5.17 0.65 -3.22
CA VAL A 120 5.57 0.28 -1.87
C VAL A 120 6.89 1.00 -1.64
N ASN A 121 7.07 1.60 -0.52
CA ASN A 121 8.18 2.48 -0.11
C ASN A 121 9.44 2.40 -1.00
N PRO A 122 9.89 3.51 -1.61
CA PRO A 122 11.14 3.54 -2.35
C PRO A 122 12.32 3.24 -1.43
N ILE A 123 13.37 2.63 -1.97
CA ILE A 123 14.63 2.44 -1.27
C ILE A 123 15.65 3.36 -1.94
N PHE A 124 16.03 4.43 -1.26
CA PHE A 124 17.07 5.35 -1.69
C PHE A 124 18.43 4.73 -1.39
N LEU A 125 19.21 4.39 -2.42
CA LEU A 125 20.49 3.71 -2.25
C LEU A 125 21.52 4.56 -1.48
N ASN A 126 21.34 5.88 -1.46
CA ASN A 126 22.20 6.80 -0.71
C ASN A 126 21.91 6.82 0.79
N GLU A 127 20.79 6.28 1.22
CA GLU A 127 20.38 6.25 2.62
C GLU A 127 20.67 4.90 3.28
N ILE A 128 21.07 3.88 2.50
CA ILE A 128 21.30 2.53 3.01
C ILE A 128 22.77 2.13 2.88
N GLU A 129 23.20 1.23 3.76
CA GLU A 129 24.56 0.68 3.83
C GLU A 129 24.63 -0.73 3.24
N ALA A 130 23.53 -1.48 3.32
CA ALA A 130 23.49 -2.85 2.85
C ALA A 130 22.16 -3.22 2.22
N LEU A 131 22.22 -4.12 1.24
CA LEU A 131 21.07 -4.81 0.64
C LEU A 131 21.20 -6.31 0.84
N GLY A 132 20.08 -6.99 1.05
CA GLY A 132 20.10 -8.42 1.25
C GLY A 132 18.86 -9.13 0.75
N VAL A 133 18.94 -10.45 0.80
CA VAL A 133 17.85 -11.36 0.48
C VAL A 133 17.60 -12.27 1.67
N ARG A 134 16.33 -12.43 2.02
CA ARG A 134 15.89 -13.39 3.05
C ARG A 134 14.79 -14.26 2.51
N ILE A 135 14.85 -15.56 2.82
CA ILE A 135 13.77 -16.51 2.56
C ILE A 135 13.31 -17.05 3.90
N LYS A 136 12.06 -16.74 4.27
CA LYS A 136 11.48 -17.26 5.51
C LYS A 136 10.06 -17.79 5.35
N TRP A 137 9.62 -18.59 6.30
CA TRP A 137 8.26 -19.06 6.37
C TRP A 137 7.32 -17.96 6.88
N VAL A 138 6.29 -17.69 6.10
CA VAL A 138 5.22 -16.74 6.48
C VAL A 138 3.92 -17.53 6.67
N ARG A 139 3.19 -17.20 7.74
CA ARG A 139 1.88 -17.77 8.00
C ARG A 139 0.80 -16.70 7.75
N ASN A 140 -0.05 -16.96 6.78
CA ASN A 140 -1.19 -16.10 6.46
C ASN A 140 -2.49 -16.86 6.74
N GLY A 141 -3.07 -16.67 7.93
CA GLY A 141 -4.19 -17.46 8.42
C GLY A 141 -3.79 -18.94 8.61
N GLN A 142 -4.42 -19.82 7.82
CA GLN A 142 -4.13 -21.27 7.83
C GLN A 142 -3.07 -21.70 6.81
N VAL A 143 -2.71 -20.82 5.88
CA VAL A 143 -1.73 -21.11 4.82
C VAL A 143 -0.33 -20.74 5.29
N ARG A 144 0.63 -21.64 5.09
CA ARG A 144 2.05 -21.43 5.33
C ARG A 144 2.78 -21.46 3.99
N SER A 145 3.56 -20.41 3.69
CA SER A 145 4.36 -20.31 2.47
C SER A 145 5.77 -19.84 2.77
N LYS A 146 6.76 -20.31 1.99
CA LYS A 146 8.09 -19.69 1.98
C LYS A 146 8.01 -18.44 1.09
N ASN A 147 8.31 -17.26 1.66
CA ASN A 147 8.31 -15.99 0.94
C ASN A 147 9.73 -15.47 0.77
N LEU A 148 9.93 -14.75 -0.32
CA LEU A 148 11.15 -14.04 -0.67
C LEU A 148 11.04 -12.59 -0.19
N PHE A 149 12.08 -12.08 0.45
CA PHE A 149 12.16 -10.72 0.94
C PHE A 149 13.39 -10.02 0.40
N LEU A 150 13.23 -8.77 0.01
CA LEU A 150 14.32 -7.82 -0.18
C LEU A 150 14.53 -7.09 1.14
N LEU A 151 15.76 -7.03 1.59
CA LEU A 151 16.16 -6.35 2.82
C LEU A 151 16.99 -5.12 2.48
N ALA A 152 16.79 -4.03 3.24
CA ALA A 152 17.64 -2.84 3.20
C ALA A 152 18.01 -2.44 4.62
N ARG A 153 19.28 -2.08 4.87
CA ARG A 153 19.76 -1.64 6.18
C ARG A 153 20.22 -0.19 6.12
N GLU A 154 19.75 0.60 7.09
CA GLU A 154 20.11 1.98 7.35
C GLU A 154 20.59 2.06 8.81
N GLY A 155 21.89 2.00 9.08
CA GLY A 155 22.43 1.86 10.42
C GLY A 155 21.86 0.65 11.16
N ASP A 156 21.25 0.87 12.32
CA ASP A 156 20.62 -0.18 13.12
C ASP A 156 19.20 -0.58 12.65
N LYS A 157 18.66 0.09 11.62
CA LYS A 157 17.31 -0.21 11.11
C LYS A 157 17.38 -1.17 9.93
N GLU A 158 16.50 -2.17 9.95
CA GLU A 158 16.30 -3.08 8.84
C GLU A 158 14.87 -2.91 8.29
N PHE A 159 14.78 -2.71 6.99
CA PHE A 159 13.51 -2.64 6.26
C PHE A 159 13.33 -3.92 5.46
N GLU A 160 12.15 -4.50 5.54
CA GLU A 160 11.81 -5.78 4.94
C GLU A 160 10.68 -5.59 3.92
N PHE A 161 10.91 -6.01 2.67
CA PHE A 161 9.95 -5.89 1.57
C PHE A 161 9.55 -7.30 1.12
N ASP A 162 8.31 -7.70 1.43
CA ASP A 162 7.78 -9.01 1.02
C ASP A 162 7.52 -9.03 -0.50
N LEU A 163 8.24 -9.87 -1.22
CA LEU A 163 8.11 -10.08 -2.67
C LEU A 163 7.15 -11.25 -2.99
N GLY A 164 6.53 -11.82 -1.97
CA GLY A 164 5.59 -12.93 -2.08
C GLY A 164 6.28 -14.29 -2.15
N MET A 165 5.52 -15.32 -2.54
CA MET A 165 5.99 -16.71 -2.55
C MET A 165 7.26 -16.85 -3.39
N VAL A 166 8.29 -17.50 -2.80
CA VAL A 166 9.56 -17.77 -3.47
C VAL A 166 9.38 -18.85 -4.54
N THR A 167 9.98 -18.58 -5.71
CA THR A 167 10.20 -19.58 -6.76
C THR A 167 11.65 -19.45 -7.22
N PRO A 168 12.25 -20.52 -7.80
CA PRO A 168 13.63 -20.44 -8.32
C PRO A 168 13.81 -19.26 -9.28
N ALA A 169 12.88 -19.04 -10.20
CA ALA A 169 12.94 -17.97 -11.18
C ALA A 169 12.88 -16.58 -10.52
N LYS A 170 12.05 -16.38 -9.49
CA LYS A 170 11.98 -15.11 -8.75
C LYS A 170 13.27 -14.80 -7.99
N TYR A 171 13.82 -15.83 -7.34
CA TYR A 171 15.07 -15.70 -6.61
C TYR A 171 16.23 -15.33 -7.56
N GLU A 172 16.37 -16.09 -8.64
CA GLU A 172 17.41 -15.87 -9.64
C GLU A 172 17.32 -14.46 -10.27
N GLN A 173 16.12 -14.03 -10.65
CA GLN A 173 15.90 -12.70 -11.21
C GLN A 173 16.19 -11.59 -10.20
N LEU A 174 15.86 -11.79 -8.91
CA LEU A 174 16.23 -10.85 -7.84
C LEU A 174 17.76 -10.73 -7.71
N ILE A 175 18.50 -11.84 -7.75
CA ILE A 175 19.95 -11.81 -7.67
C ILE A 175 20.54 -11.04 -8.85
N TYR A 176 20.07 -11.28 -10.08
CA TYR A 176 20.51 -10.48 -11.25
C TYR A 176 20.22 -8.98 -11.09
N PHE A 177 19.03 -8.65 -10.57
CA PHE A 177 18.66 -7.27 -10.31
C PHE A 177 19.59 -6.63 -9.27
N LEU A 178 19.91 -7.34 -8.18
CA LEU A 178 20.83 -6.84 -7.15
C LEU A 178 22.26 -6.65 -7.66
N HIS A 179 22.73 -7.51 -8.55
CA HIS A 179 24.01 -7.26 -9.22
C HIS A 179 24.01 -5.95 -10.01
N ALA A 180 22.93 -5.66 -10.74
CA ALA A 180 22.81 -4.39 -11.46
C ALA A 180 22.72 -3.18 -10.49
N VAL A 181 22.17 -3.35 -9.29
CA VAL A 181 22.19 -2.31 -8.25
C VAL A 181 23.62 -2.09 -7.74
N LEU A 182 24.38 -3.16 -7.50
CA LEU A 182 25.78 -3.06 -7.06
C LEU A 182 26.69 -2.46 -8.14
N ASP A 183 26.37 -2.61 -9.42
CA ASP A 183 27.09 -1.91 -10.51
C ASP A 183 26.89 -0.38 -10.43
N VAL A 184 25.72 0.08 -9.94
CA VAL A 184 25.45 1.51 -9.74
C VAL A 184 26.02 2.02 -8.43
N LYS A 185 26.02 1.20 -7.37
CA LYS A 185 26.53 1.55 -6.05
C LYS A 185 27.40 0.43 -5.45
N PRO A 186 28.68 0.34 -5.87
CA PRO A 186 29.59 -0.75 -5.49
C PRO A 186 29.95 -0.81 -4.00
N GLU A 187 29.75 0.29 -3.26
CA GLU A 187 30.02 0.37 -1.83
C GLU A 187 28.96 -0.28 -0.94
N LEU A 188 27.80 -0.69 -1.51
CA LEU A 188 26.77 -1.38 -0.76
C LEU A 188 27.23 -2.79 -0.38
N GLU A 189 27.06 -3.12 0.90
CA GLU A 189 27.27 -4.49 1.36
C GLU A 189 26.11 -5.38 0.90
N PHE A 190 26.42 -6.57 0.38
CA PHE A 190 25.40 -7.58 0.04
C PHE A 190 25.43 -8.72 1.05
N PHE A 191 24.24 -9.09 1.56
CA PHE A 191 24.08 -10.22 2.46
C PHE A 191 22.93 -11.13 2.03
N ASN A 192 23.02 -12.41 2.41
CA ASN A 192 22.00 -13.40 2.08
C ASN A 192 21.68 -14.21 3.34
N GLU A 193 20.42 -14.15 3.75
CA GLU A 193 19.88 -14.83 4.93
C GLU A 193 18.81 -15.83 4.51
N VAL A 194 19.18 -17.09 4.39
CA VAL A 194 18.25 -18.17 4.11
C VAL A 194 17.95 -18.89 5.43
N GLU A 195 16.73 -18.76 5.92
CA GLU A 195 16.24 -19.57 7.03
C GLU A 195 15.90 -20.99 6.53
N ASP A 196 16.51 -22.01 7.10
CA ASP A 196 16.27 -23.44 6.83
C ASP A 196 14.87 -23.93 7.26
#